data_bf052901b8c26c746aa02872fbc8f731
#
_entry.id   bf052901b8c26c746aa02872fbc8f731
#
_cell.length_a   1.000
_cell.length_b   1.000
_cell.length_c   1.000
_cell.angle_alpha   90.00
_cell.angle_beta   90.00
_cell.angle_gamma   90.00
#
_symmetry.space_group_name_H-M   'P 1'
#
loop_
_entity.id
_entity.type
_entity.pdbx_description
1 polymer ?
#
loop_
_entity_poly.entity_id
_entity_poly.type
_entity_poly.pdbx_seq_one_letter_code
_entity_poly.pdbx_strand_id
1 'polypeptide(L)'
;MTDTSSTPGDTRPLALVTGASSGIGRELARLFARDGHDLVVVAESDGLDVVATELSATGVSVTPVTADLATPDGVARVADALRAQGRPLVAAALNAGIGRGGAFTEVPLDDSLAVVDLNVRSTVHLAKVVLDGMIRAGEGRVLITSSVASTMPGPYQAVYNASKSFLQSFAEGIQGELSESPVTVTSLMPGPVETNFFHRACMDDTAMGRSRKDDPADVARAGYDAMQAGSRRVVAASVMSKAMAAVDAVLPDVVKATGHKVLAKPREALRR
;
A
#
# COMPACT_ATOMS: atom_id res chain seq x y z
N MET A 1 -47.93 -0.41 25.70
CA MET A 1 -46.56 0.21 25.84
C MET A 1 -45.56 -0.93 25.69
N THR A 2 -45.11 -1.18 24.50
CA THR A 2 -44.05 -2.16 24.19
C THR A 2 -42.76 -1.43 24.04
N ASP A 3 -41.93 -1.58 25.05
CA ASP A 3 -40.59 -1.03 25.14
C ASP A 3 -39.73 -1.80 24.13
N THR A 4 -39.44 -1.19 22.97
CA THR A 4 -38.44 -1.69 22.03
C THR A 4 -37.07 -1.15 22.44
N SER A 5 -36.49 -1.78 23.47
CA SER A 5 -35.07 -1.64 23.73
C SER A 5 -34.26 -2.16 22.53
N SER A 6 -33.93 -1.29 21.58
CA SER A 6 -32.92 -1.57 20.59
C SER A 6 -31.59 -1.78 21.32
N THR A 7 -31.15 -3.02 21.42
CA THR A 7 -29.78 -3.37 21.75
C THR A 7 -28.86 -2.54 20.86
N PRO A 8 -27.80 -1.86 21.38
CA PRO A 8 -26.82 -1.19 20.56
C PRO A 8 -26.26 -2.23 19.62
N GLY A 9 -26.59 -2.13 18.31
CA GLY A 9 -26.18 -3.11 17.32
C GLY A 9 -24.66 -3.23 17.36
N ASP A 10 -24.23 -4.48 17.40
CA ASP A 10 -22.84 -4.92 17.24
C ASP A 10 -22.32 -4.35 15.92
N THR A 11 -21.83 -3.10 15.94
CA THR A 11 -21.34 -2.44 14.76
C THR A 11 -19.96 -3.00 14.47
N ARG A 12 -19.85 -3.78 13.38
CA ARG A 12 -18.58 -4.34 12.93
C ARG A 12 -17.50 -3.26 12.84
N PRO A 13 -16.23 -3.56 13.14
CA PRO A 13 -15.13 -2.63 12.96
C PRO A 13 -15.03 -2.17 11.50
N LEU A 14 -14.65 -0.91 11.27
CA LEU A 14 -14.52 -0.34 9.93
C LEU A 14 -13.05 -0.32 9.51
N ALA A 15 -12.77 -0.77 8.28
CA ALA A 15 -11.45 -0.68 7.67
C ALA A 15 -11.46 0.05 6.32
N LEU A 16 -10.35 0.73 6.02
CA LEU A 16 -10.07 1.36 4.73
C LEU A 16 -8.99 0.56 3.98
N VAL A 17 -9.19 0.29 2.68
CA VAL A 17 -8.16 -0.29 1.83
C VAL A 17 -8.05 0.50 0.53
N THR A 18 -6.88 1.06 0.24
CA THR A 18 -6.59 1.75 -1.03
C THR A 18 -5.86 0.84 -2.01
N GLY A 19 -6.11 1.01 -3.31
CA GLY A 19 -5.61 0.10 -4.34
C GLY A 19 -6.28 -1.28 -4.29
N ALA A 20 -7.55 -1.33 -3.87
CA ALA A 20 -8.26 -2.56 -3.56
C ALA A 20 -8.73 -3.36 -4.79
N SER A 21 -8.65 -2.80 -6.00
CA SER A 21 -9.14 -3.48 -7.22
C SER A 21 -8.28 -4.68 -7.64
N SER A 22 -7.04 -4.80 -7.19
CA SER A 22 -6.13 -5.87 -7.61
C SER A 22 -4.97 -6.11 -6.62
N GLY A 23 -4.24 -7.21 -6.83
CA GLY A 23 -2.98 -7.51 -6.16
C GLY A 23 -3.06 -7.49 -4.63
N ILE A 24 -2.05 -6.92 -3.98
CA ILE A 24 -1.93 -6.89 -2.52
C ILE A 24 -3.15 -6.20 -1.88
N GLY A 25 -3.64 -5.09 -2.45
CA GLY A 25 -4.78 -4.36 -1.90
C GLY A 25 -6.06 -5.18 -1.90
N ARG A 26 -6.34 -5.94 -2.97
CA ARG A 26 -7.49 -6.86 -3.03
C ARG A 26 -7.38 -7.96 -1.97
N GLU A 27 -6.21 -8.54 -1.80
CA GLU A 27 -5.98 -9.59 -0.81
C GLU A 27 -6.07 -9.05 0.63
N LEU A 28 -5.58 -7.83 0.90
CA LEU A 28 -5.79 -7.16 2.19
C LEU A 28 -7.27 -6.93 2.47
N ALA A 29 -8.03 -6.45 1.47
CA ALA A 29 -9.47 -6.26 1.64
C ALA A 29 -10.21 -7.59 1.94
N ARG A 30 -9.81 -8.70 1.29
CA ARG A 30 -10.32 -10.05 1.61
C ARG A 30 -10.02 -10.48 3.04
N LEU A 31 -8.83 -10.17 3.55
CA LEU A 31 -8.46 -10.49 4.93
C LEU A 31 -9.31 -9.71 5.93
N PHE A 32 -9.47 -8.42 5.74
CA PHE A 32 -10.35 -7.60 6.57
C PHE A 32 -11.80 -8.10 6.55
N ALA A 33 -12.34 -8.42 5.37
CA ALA A 33 -13.69 -8.96 5.24
C ALA A 33 -13.88 -10.29 5.98
N ARG A 34 -12.91 -11.20 5.87
CA ARG A 34 -12.92 -12.49 6.60
C ARG A 34 -12.89 -12.32 8.11
N ASP A 35 -12.20 -11.30 8.60
CA ASP A 35 -12.15 -10.97 10.03
C ASP A 35 -13.32 -10.09 10.48
N GLY A 36 -14.36 -9.95 9.63
CA GLY A 36 -15.63 -9.33 9.97
C GLY A 36 -15.62 -7.80 9.95
N HIS A 37 -14.64 -7.16 9.32
CA HIS A 37 -14.64 -5.70 9.14
C HIS A 37 -15.58 -5.28 8.01
N ASP A 38 -16.37 -4.25 8.23
CA ASP A 38 -16.96 -3.48 7.15
C ASP A 38 -15.88 -2.65 6.46
N LEU A 39 -16.03 -2.39 5.16
CA LEU A 39 -14.95 -1.88 4.34
C LEU A 39 -15.33 -0.62 3.58
N VAL A 40 -14.40 0.33 3.55
CA VAL A 40 -14.30 1.32 2.48
C VAL A 40 -13.16 0.89 1.58
N VAL A 41 -13.47 0.52 0.33
CA VAL A 41 -12.47 0.07 -0.66
C VAL A 41 -12.30 1.13 -1.74
N VAL A 42 -11.07 1.45 -2.08
CA VAL A 42 -10.73 2.56 -2.97
C VAL A 42 -9.86 2.09 -4.12
N ALA A 43 -10.23 2.45 -5.34
CA ALA A 43 -9.39 2.34 -6.53
C ALA A 43 -9.86 3.33 -7.61
N GLU A 44 -9.04 3.53 -8.63
CA GLU A 44 -9.38 4.33 -9.80
C GLU A 44 -10.14 3.53 -10.87
N SER A 45 -10.04 2.20 -10.86
CA SER A 45 -10.48 1.33 -11.95
C SER A 45 -11.87 0.71 -11.76
N ASP A 46 -12.54 0.44 -12.87
CA ASP A 46 -13.88 -0.18 -12.96
C ASP A 46 -13.99 -1.58 -12.31
N GLY A 47 -12.87 -2.27 -12.06
CA GLY A 47 -12.83 -3.56 -11.36
C GLY A 47 -13.18 -3.49 -9.87
N LEU A 48 -13.34 -2.29 -9.30
CA LEU A 48 -13.65 -2.11 -7.89
C LEU A 48 -15.01 -2.65 -7.50
N ASP A 49 -16.04 -2.48 -8.35
CA ASP A 49 -17.40 -2.97 -8.09
C ASP A 49 -17.47 -4.50 -8.04
N VAL A 50 -16.68 -5.18 -8.87
CA VAL A 50 -16.56 -6.64 -8.83
C VAL A 50 -15.98 -7.10 -7.50
N VAL A 51 -14.92 -6.44 -7.04
CA VAL A 51 -14.29 -6.72 -5.74
C VAL A 51 -15.25 -6.41 -4.60
N ALA A 52 -15.96 -5.29 -4.65
CA ALA A 52 -16.94 -4.93 -3.63
C ALA A 52 -18.06 -5.96 -3.52
N THR A 53 -18.57 -6.47 -4.66
CA THR A 53 -19.57 -7.53 -4.70
C THR A 53 -19.04 -8.83 -4.10
N GLU A 54 -17.83 -9.24 -4.46
CA GLU A 54 -17.18 -10.43 -3.90
C GLU A 54 -17.03 -10.33 -2.38
N LEU A 55 -16.55 -9.19 -1.88
CA LEU A 55 -16.34 -8.97 -0.45
C LEU A 55 -17.68 -8.95 0.32
N SER A 56 -18.71 -8.33 -0.24
CA SER A 56 -20.04 -8.26 0.36
C SER A 56 -20.67 -9.65 0.54
N ALA A 57 -20.31 -10.61 -0.32
CA ALA A 57 -20.77 -11.99 -0.20
C ALA A 57 -20.29 -12.70 1.08
N THR A 58 -19.26 -12.16 1.76
CA THR A 58 -18.83 -12.66 3.09
C THR A 58 -19.71 -12.16 4.23
N GLY A 59 -20.70 -11.31 3.95
CA GLY A 59 -21.68 -10.81 4.92
C GLY A 59 -21.26 -9.49 5.58
N VAL A 60 -20.19 -8.82 5.13
CA VAL A 60 -19.78 -7.48 5.59
C VAL A 60 -20.34 -6.39 4.67
N SER A 61 -20.48 -5.16 5.20
CA SER A 61 -20.82 -4.01 4.38
C SER A 61 -19.58 -3.49 3.65
N VAL A 62 -19.70 -3.24 2.34
CA VAL A 62 -18.60 -2.71 1.53
C VAL A 62 -19.05 -1.46 0.81
N THR A 63 -18.31 -0.37 1.00
CA THR A 63 -18.52 0.92 0.31
C THR A 63 -17.41 1.11 -0.72
N PRO A 64 -17.65 0.88 -2.01
CA PRO A 64 -16.67 1.17 -3.05
C PRO A 64 -16.59 2.69 -3.27
N VAL A 65 -15.37 3.20 -3.42
CA VAL A 65 -15.08 4.60 -3.73
C VAL A 65 -14.15 4.65 -4.94
N THR A 66 -14.71 4.92 -6.11
CA THR A 66 -13.91 5.15 -7.32
C THR A 66 -13.30 6.54 -7.24
N ALA A 67 -11.97 6.61 -7.09
CA ALA A 67 -11.23 7.85 -6.91
C ALA A 67 -9.80 7.74 -7.44
N ASP A 68 -9.38 8.76 -8.19
CA ASP A 68 -7.97 8.98 -8.52
C ASP A 68 -7.26 9.64 -7.34
N LEU A 69 -6.52 8.85 -6.59
CA LEU A 69 -5.77 9.32 -5.42
C LEU A 69 -4.56 10.18 -5.77
N ALA A 70 -4.12 10.24 -7.03
CA ALA A 70 -3.09 11.18 -7.45
C ALA A 70 -3.58 12.64 -7.39
N THR A 71 -4.89 12.85 -7.28
CA THR A 71 -5.51 14.18 -7.19
C THR A 71 -5.97 14.52 -5.77
N PRO A 72 -5.94 15.81 -5.36
CA PRO A 72 -6.52 16.25 -4.09
C PRO A 72 -8.01 15.91 -3.97
N ASP A 73 -8.77 16.03 -5.05
CA ASP A 73 -10.21 15.77 -5.08
C ASP A 73 -10.52 14.28 -4.86
N GLY A 74 -9.68 13.40 -5.41
CA GLY A 74 -9.80 11.96 -5.16
C GLY A 74 -9.60 11.62 -3.68
N VAL A 75 -8.60 12.22 -3.04
CA VAL A 75 -8.35 12.05 -1.59
C VAL A 75 -9.50 12.64 -0.76
N ALA A 76 -10.00 13.84 -1.14
CA ALA A 76 -11.14 14.46 -0.47
C ALA A 76 -12.39 13.56 -0.54
N ARG A 77 -12.67 12.94 -1.70
CA ARG A 77 -13.77 11.99 -1.87
C ARG A 77 -13.67 10.80 -0.90
N VAL A 78 -12.48 10.26 -0.70
CA VAL A 78 -12.27 9.18 0.28
C VAL A 78 -12.51 9.67 1.70
N ALA A 79 -12.02 10.86 2.06
CA ALA A 79 -12.25 11.47 3.37
C ALA A 79 -13.74 11.70 3.64
N ASP A 80 -14.51 12.14 2.61
CA ASP A 80 -15.96 12.29 2.69
C ASP A 80 -16.67 10.95 2.90
N ALA A 81 -16.27 9.92 2.14
CA ALA A 81 -16.82 8.58 2.28
C ALA A 81 -16.58 7.99 3.68
N LEU A 82 -15.40 8.22 4.27
CA LEU A 82 -15.10 7.82 5.65
C LEU A 82 -15.97 8.58 6.67
N ARG A 83 -16.14 9.89 6.49
CA ARG A 83 -17.03 10.70 7.36
C ARG A 83 -18.49 10.23 7.28
N ALA A 84 -18.95 9.88 6.07
CA ALA A 84 -20.31 9.38 5.85
C ALA A 84 -20.61 8.04 6.57
N GLN A 85 -19.58 7.27 6.95
CA GLN A 85 -19.78 6.05 7.75
C GLN A 85 -20.30 6.34 9.16
N GLY A 86 -20.12 7.54 9.69
CA GLY A 86 -20.63 7.98 11.00
C GLY A 86 -20.06 7.21 12.21
N ARG A 87 -18.95 6.48 12.03
CA ARG A 87 -18.31 5.64 13.05
C ARG A 87 -16.78 5.66 12.90
N PRO A 88 -16.04 5.31 13.97
CA PRO A 88 -14.57 5.29 13.92
C PRO A 88 -14.02 4.30 12.90
N LEU A 89 -12.93 4.72 12.25
CA LEU A 89 -12.08 3.83 11.44
C LEU A 89 -11.05 3.19 12.37
N VAL A 90 -11.02 1.85 12.45
CA VAL A 90 -10.08 1.13 13.33
C VAL A 90 -8.88 0.55 12.60
N ALA A 91 -8.96 0.41 11.27
CA ALA A 91 -7.84 -0.06 10.47
C ALA A 91 -7.76 0.64 9.11
N ALA A 92 -6.55 0.86 8.60
CA ALA A 92 -6.34 1.41 7.26
C ALA A 92 -5.13 0.77 6.59
N ALA A 93 -5.33 0.28 5.36
CA ALA A 93 -4.24 -0.15 4.48
C ALA A 93 -4.04 0.89 3.37
N LEU A 94 -3.06 1.76 3.55
CA LEU A 94 -2.60 2.74 2.56
C LEU A 94 -1.65 2.03 1.58
N ASN A 95 -2.26 1.32 0.62
CA ASN A 95 -1.56 0.39 -0.26
C ASN A 95 -1.47 0.88 -1.72
N ALA A 96 -2.33 1.80 -2.15
CA ALA A 96 -2.30 2.33 -3.52
C ALA A 96 -0.92 2.84 -3.92
N GLY A 97 -0.48 2.49 -5.11
CA GLY A 97 0.81 2.94 -5.62
C GLY A 97 1.11 2.41 -7.01
N ILE A 98 1.91 3.17 -7.74
CA ILE A 98 2.41 2.84 -9.08
C ILE A 98 3.92 2.93 -9.15
N GLY A 99 4.48 2.32 -10.19
CA GLY A 99 5.88 2.46 -10.56
C GLY A 99 6.01 2.96 -11.99
N ARG A 100 7.20 3.46 -12.33
CA ARG A 100 7.59 3.76 -13.71
C ARG A 100 9.03 3.35 -13.91
N GLY A 101 9.27 2.47 -14.87
CA GLY A 101 10.60 2.07 -15.32
C GLY A 101 11.07 2.90 -16.51
N GLY A 102 12.38 3.01 -16.66
CA GLY A 102 13.04 3.75 -17.75
C GLY A 102 14.15 4.67 -17.26
N ALA A 103 15.00 5.13 -18.16
CA ALA A 103 15.99 6.14 -17.82
C ALA A 103 15.28 7.45 -17.46
N PHE A 104 15.67 8.09 -16.36
CA PHE A 104 14.99 9.29 -15.85
C PHE A 104 14.87 10.39 -16.92
N THR A 105 15.88 10.54 -17.76
CA THR A 105 15.90 11.54 -18.84
C THR A 105 15.01 11.18 -20.04
N GLU A 106 14.52 9.95 -20.11
CA GLU A 106 13.67 9.45 -21.20
C GLU A 106 12.20 9.24 -20.76
N VAL A 107 11.95 9.12 -19.44
CA VAL A 107 10.59 8.99 -18.89
C VAL A 107 9.89 10.35 -18.95
N PRO A 108 8.65 10.43 -19.46
CA PRO A 108 7.86 11.66 -19.43
C PRO A 108 7.75 12.24 -18.02
N LEU A 109 7.82 13.57 -17.90
CA LEU A 109 7.72 14.24 -16.60
C LEU A 109 6.42 13.89 -15.87
N ASP A 110 5.29 13.88 -16.59
CA ASP A 110 3.98 13.60 -16.02
C ASP A 110 3.90 12.20 -15.41
N ASP A 111 4.53 11.18 -16.04
CA ASP A 111 4.61 9.83 -15.48
C ASP A 111 5.41 9.81 -14.16
N SER A 112 6.49 10.59 -14.10
CA SER A 112 7.32 10.72 -12.90
C SER A 112 6.55 11.44 -11.77
N LEU A 113 5.83 12.51 -12.10
CA LEU A 113 5.01 13.25 -11.14
C LEU A 113 3.82 12.42 -10.66
N ALA A 114 3.18 11.63 -11.52
CA ALA A 114 2.11 10.71 -11.12
C ALA A 114 2.58 9.71 -10.04
N VAL A 115 3.83 9.20 -10.13
CA VAL A 115 4.41 8.36 -9.06
C VAL A 115 4.52 9.14 -7.76
N VAL A 116 4.96 10.39 -7.78
CA VAL A 116 5.05 11.23 -6.57
C VAL A 116 3.68 11.53 -6.00
N ASP A 117 2.73 11.92 -6.85
CA ASP A 117 1.39 12.30 -6.44
C ASP A 117 0.64 11.12 -5.82
N LEU A 118 0.67 9.95 -6.47
CA LEU A 118 -0.02 8.78 -5.93
C LEU A 118 0.72 8.15 -4.75
N ASN A 119 2.04 7.89 -4.85
CA ASN A 119 2.73 7.17 -3.79
C ASN A 119 2.98 8.03 -2.56
N VAL A 120 3.36 9.30 -2.74
CA VAL A 120 3.81 10.19 -1.65
C VAL A 120 2.68 11.10 -1.18
N ARG A 121 2.23 12.01 -2.06
CA ARG A 121 1.26 13.04 -1.66
C ARG A 121 -0.05 12.43 -1.14
N SER A 122 -0.61 11.45 -1.86
CA SER A 122 -1.85 10.81 -1.45
C SER A 122 -1.71 10.08 -0.12
N THR A 123 -0.59 9.35 0.07
CA THR A 123 -0.35 8.60 1.31
C THR A 123 -0.19 9.53 2.51
N VAL A 124 0.55 10.64 2.37
CA VAL A 124 0.69 11.64 3.44
C VAL A 124 -0.67 12.25 3.79
N HIS A 125 -1.47 12.62 2.77
CA HIS A 125 -2.78 13.23 3.00
C HIS A 125 -3.75 12.24 3.67
N LEU A 126 -3.86 11.01 3.16
CA LEU A 126 -4.71 9.99 3.76
C LEU A 126 -4.22 9.58 5.15
N ALA A 127 -2.91 9.43 5.36
CA ALA A 127 -2.35 9.13 6.68
C ALA A 127 -2.76 10.21 7.70
N LYS A 128 -2.71 11.49 7.33
CA LYS A 128 -3.17 12.57 8.21
C LYS A 128 -4.65 12.44 8.55
N VAL A 129 -5.50 12.19 7.55
CA VAL A 129 -6.96 12.03 7.75
C VAL A 129 -7.27 10.85 8.67
N VAL A 130 -6.66 9.68 8.43
CA VAL A 130 -6.98 8.47 9.21
C VAL A 130 -6.39 8.53 10.62
N LEU A 131 -5.15 8.97 10.78
CA LEU A 131 -4.48 9.05 12.08
C LEU A 131 -5.15 10.06 13.00
N ASP A 132 -5.56 11.23 12.51
CA ASP A 132 -6.31 12.21 13.31
C ASP A 132 -7.63 11.61 13.83
N GLY A 133 -8.31 10.80 13.04
CA GLY A 133 -9.52 10.08 13.45
C GLY A 133 -9.24 9.01 14.50
N MET A 134 -8.24 8.16 14.27
CA MET A 134 -7.84 7.07 15.15
C MET A 134 -7.31 7.55 16.50
N ILE A 135 -6.52 8.63 16.54
CA ILE A 135 -6.03 9.25 17.78
C ILE A 135 -7.20 9.76 18.61
N ARG A 136 -8.19 10.42 17.99
CA ARG A 136 -9.40 10.87 18.73
C ARG A 136 -10.25 9.71 19.23
N ALA A 137 -10.29 8.59 18.51
CA ALA A 137 -11.00 7.39 18.92
C ALA A 137 -10.25 6.59 19.99
N GLY A 138 -8.95 6.81 20.17
CA GLY A 138 -8.10 6.09 21.11
C GLY A 138 -7.69 4.69 20.65
N GLU A 139 -7.90 4.37 19.37
CA GLU A 139 -7.50 3.07 18.79
C GLU A 139 -7.28 3.20 17.28
N GLY A 140 -6.43 2.36 16.72
CA GLY A 140 -6.23 2.29 15.27
C GLY A 140 -4.98 1.53 14.84
N ARG A 141 -5.04 0.95 13.64
CA ARG A 141 -3.91 0.28 12.99
C ARG A 141 -3.78 0.74 11.56
N VAL A 142 -2.61 1.20 11.19
CA VAL A 142 -2.33 1.66 9.82
C VAL A 142 -1.24 0.82 9.20
N LEU A 143 -1.49 0.29 8.01
CA LEU A 143 -0.49 -0.36 7.16
C LEU A 143 -0.11 0.60 6.03
N ILE A 144 1.18 0.89 5.86
CA ILE A 144 1.72 1.67 4.72
C ILE A 144 2.55 0.75 3.86
N THR A 145 2.18 0.61 2.58
CA THR A 145 2.91 -0.25 1.64
C THR A 145 4.12 0.49 1.04
N SER A 146 5.31 0.22 1.62
CA SER A 146 6.61 0.61 1.09
C SER A 146 7.09 -0.42 0.03
N SER A 147 8.34 -0.84 0.07
CA SER A 147 8.95 -1.88 -0.77
C SER A 147 10.35 -2.21 -0.25
N VAL A 148 10.90 -3.37 -0.60
CA VAL A 148 12.34 -3.63 -0.47
C VAL A 148 13.17 -2.64 -1.31
N ALA A 149 12.61 -2.07 -2.37
CA ALA A 149 13.23 -1.01 -3.16
C ALA A 149 13.51 0.27 -2.37
N SER A 150 12.91 0.45 -1.19
CA SER A 150 13.14 1.60 -0.29
C SER A 150 14.54 1.63 0.32
N THR A 151 15.25 0.50 0.30
CA THR A 151 16.57 0.35 0.96
C THR A 151 17.75 0.63 0.03
N MET A 152 17.48 0.96 -1.24
CA MET A 152 18.54 1.13 -2.23
C MET A 152 18.22 2.21 -3.27
N PRO A 153 19.25 2.89 -3.81
CA PRO A 153 19.10 3.71 -5.01
C PRO A 153 18.64 2.85 -6.20
N GLY A 154 17.66 3.33 -6.98
CA GLY A 154 17.06 2.59 -8.08
C GLY A 154 17.32 3.18 -9.46
N PRO A 155 18.51 3.00 -10.10
CA PRO A 155 18.67 3.33 -11.52
C PRO A 155 17.58 2.66 -12.36
N TYR A 156 17.04 3.39 -13.34
CA TYR A 156 15.86 3.04 -14.15
C TYR A 156 14.52 2.95 -13.40
N GLN A 157 14.50 3.24 -12.09
CA GLN A 157 13.32 3.39 -11.26
C GLN A 157 13.51 4.50 -10.21
N ALA A 158 14.27 5.55 -10.55
CA ALA A 158 14.74 6.56 -9.60
C ALA A 158 13.61 7.16 -8.76
N VAL A 159 12.53 7.63 -9.39
CA VAL A 159 11.39 8.25 -8.70
C VAL A 159 10.62 7.22 -7.86
N TYR A 160 10.43 6.01 -8.37
CA TYR A 160 9.74 4.94 -7.62
C TYR A 160 10.50 4.56 -6.34
N ASN A 161 11.82 4.23 -6.45
CA ASN A 161 12.62 3.87 -5.28
C ASN A 161 12.65 5.02 -4.27
N ALA A 162 12.83 6.26 -4.73
CA ALA A 162 12.79 7.44 -3.87
C ALA A 162 11.43 7.59 -3.17
N SER A 163 10.31 7.36 -3.87
CA SER A 163 8.97 7.40 -3.28
C SER A 163 8.78 6.34 -2.19
N LYS A 164 9.31 5.13 -2.41
CA LYS A 164 9.23 4.05 -1.42
C LYS A 164 10.18 4.27 -0.23
N SER A 165 11.36 4.88 -0.45
CA SER A 165 12.25 5.33 0.63
C SER A 165 11.60 6.41 1.49
N PHE A 166 10.90 7.37 0.84
CA PHE A 166 10.08 8.37 1.55
C PHE A 166 9.05 7.68 2.44
N LEU A 167 8.26 6.75 1.91
CA LEU A 167 7.21 6.07 2.67
C LEU A 167 7.76 5.25 3.84
N GLN A 168 8.93 4.63 3.66
CA GLN A 168 9.60 3.89 4.73
C GLN A 168 10.01 4.83 5.87
N SER A 169 10.71 5.92 5.55
CA SER A 169 11.14 6.93 6.52
C SER A 169 9.94 7.62 7.19
N PHE A 170 8.89 7.93 6.42
CA PHE A 170 7.66 8.53 6.91
C PHE A 170 6.94 7.61 7.91
N ALA A 171 6.77 6.32 7.59
CA ALA A 171 6.16 5.36 8.49
C ALA A 171 6.97 5.23 9.80
N GLU A 172 8.30 5.13 9.72
CA GLU A 172 9.18 5.03 10.88
C GLU A 172 9.16 6.30 11.74
N GLY A 173 9.07 7.49 11.13
CA GLY A 173 8.90 8.76 11.83
C GLY A 173 7.62 8.79 12.65
N ILE A 174 6.48 8.48 12.03
CA ILE A 174 5.18 8.44 12.72
C ILE A 174 5.17 7.39 13.84
N GLN A 175 5.78 6.22 13.63
CA GLN A 175 5.91 5.19 14.68
C GLN A 175 6.67 5.72 15.90
N GLY A 176 7.67 6.59 15.70
CA GLY A 176 8.39 7.25 16.80
C GLY A 176 7.48 8.21 17.56
N GLU A 177 6.73 9.02 16.84
CA GLU A 177 5.79 9.99 17.42
C GLU A 177 4.62 9.31 18.19
N LEU A 178 4.17 8.14 17.73
CA LEU A 178 3.07 7.39 18.31
C LEU A 178 3.49 6.31 19.31
N SER A 179 4.74 6.32 19.78
CA SER A 179 5.30 5.26 20.65
C SER A 179 4.52 5.06 21.97
N GLU A 180 3.85 6.09 22.47
CA GLU A 180 3.00 6.06 23.67
C GLU A 180 1.49 6.03 23.35
N SER A 181 1.14 5.94 22.07
CA SER A 181 -0.24 5.90 21.59
C SER A 181 -0.73 4.46 21.42
N PRO A 182 -2.03 4.18 21.63
CA PRO A 182 -2.63 2.90 21.26
C PRO A 182 -2.76 2.73 19.73
N VAL A 183 -2.52 3.79 18.95
CA VAL A 183 -2.52 3.72 17.48
C VAL A 183 -1.16 3.25 16.98
N THR A 184 -1.17 2.26 16.11
CA THR A 184 0.06 1.68 15.54
C THR A 184 0.16 1.88 14.04
N VAL A 185 1.39 2.03 13.55
CA VAL A 185 1.69 2.08 12.12
C VAL A 185 2.64 0.93 11.78
N THR A 186 2.37 0.21 10.70
CA THR A 186 3.20 -0.89 10.20
C THR A 186 3.66 -0.58 8.79
N SER A 187 4.95 -0.68 8.51
CA SER A 187 5.47 -0.62 7.15
C SER A 187 5.53 -2.03 6.55
N LEU A 188 4.81 -2.23 5.44
CA LEU A 188 4.90 -3.43 4.61
C LEU A 188 5.94 -3.20 3.51
N MET A 189 6.94 -4.09 3.42
CA MET A 189 8.01 -4.03 2.44
C MET A 189 7.95 -5.27 1.52
N PRO A 190 7.11 -5.25 0.45
CA PRO A 190 7.07 -6.33 -0.52
C PRO A 190 8.35 -6.42 -1.35
N GLY A 191 8.71 -7.65 -1.75
CA GLY A 191 9.57 -7.91 -2.90
C GLY A 191 8.81 -7.76 -4.23
N PRO A 192 9.34 -8.31 -5.34
CA PRO A 192 8.59 -8.45 -6.58
C PRO A 192 7.36 -9.34 -6.40
N VAL A 193 6.15 -8.83 -6.67
CA VAL A 193 4.87 -9.52 -6.46
C VAL A 193 4.17 -9.76 -7.80
N GLU A 194 3.54 -10.93 -7.97
CA GLU A 194 2.80 -11.29 -9.18
C GLU A 194 1.49 -10.50 -9.27
N THR A 195 1.59 -9.33 -9.88
CA THR A 195 0.50 -8.39 -10.10
C THR A 195 0.71 -7.67 -11.43
N ASN A 196 -0.27 -6.87 -11.85
CA ASN A 196 -0.13 -6.01 -13.04
C ASN A 196 0.86 -4.83 -12.84
N PHE A 197 1.57 -4.78 -11.70
CA PHE A 197 2.47 -3.66 -11.38
C PHE A 197 3.59 -3.50 -12.42
N PHE A 198 4.29 -4.58 -12.77
CA PHE A 198 5.43 -4.52 -13.71
C PHE A 198 4.98 -4.13 -15.12
N HIS A 199 3.82 -4.62 -15.55
CA HIS A 199 3.24 -4.25 -16.84
C HIS A 199 2.90 -2.74 -16.88
N ARG A 200 2.19 -2.24 -15.87
CA ARG A 200 1.86 -0.80 -15.75
C ARG A 200 3.10 0.08 -15.59
N ALA A 201 4.14 -0.44 -14.97
CA ALA A 201 5.42 0.26 -14.81
C ALA A 201 6.30 0.23 -16.07
N CYS A 202 5.86 -0.40 -17.17
CA CYS A 202 6.64 -0.60 -18.40
C CYS A 202 7.97 -1.34 -18.14
N MET A 203 7.93 -2.42 -17.35
CA MET A 203 9.11 -3.17 -16.93
C MET A 203 9.10 -4.64 -17.36
N ASP A 204 8.18 -5.05 -18.23
CA ASP A 204 8.05 -6.46 -18.68
C ASP A 204 9.30 -6.98 -19.35
N ASP A 205 10.07 -6.13 -20.01
CA ASP A 205 11.31 -6.48 -20.73
C ASP A 205 12.57 -6.47 -19.85
N THR A 206 12.45 -6.08 -18.56
CA THR A 206 13.56 -6.08 -17.60
C THR A 206 13.80 -7.47 -16.99
N ALA A 207 15.00 -7.72 -16.46
CA ALA A 207 15.27 -8.93 -15.70
C ALA A 207 14.38 -9.06 -14.46
N MET A 208 14.08 -7.93 -13.79
CA MET A 208 13.19 -7.87 -12.65
C MET A 208 11.73 -8.20 -13.04
N GLY A 209 11.23 -7.66 -14.16
CA GLY A 209 9.89 -7.95 -14.67
C GLY A 209 9.65 -9.42 -15.01
N ARG A 210 10.72 -10.16 -15.37
CA ARG A 210 10.69 -11.60 -15.71
C ARG A 210 11.09 -12.52 -14.56
N SER A 211 11.56 -11.98 -13.45
CA SER A 211 11.92 -12.79 -12.29
C SER A 211 10.69 -13.49 -11.72
N ARG A 212 10.93 -14.57 -10.97
CA ARG A 212 9.88 -15.17 -10.15
C ARG A 212 9.40 -14.14 -9.14
N LYS A 213 8.10 -14.06 -8.97
CA LYS A 213 7.42 -13.11 -8.09
C LYS A 213 6.71 -13.84 -6.96
N ASP A 214 6.51 -13.13 -5.85
CA ASP A 214 5.77 -13.63 -4.70
C ASP A 214 4.26 -13.54 -4.95
N ASP A 215 3.49 -14.45 -4.33
CA ASP A 215 2.03 -14.43 -4.40
C ASP A 215 1.49 -13.20 -3.62
N PRO A 216 0.61 -12.38 -4.21
CA PRO A 216 0.01 -11.26 -3.51
C PRO A 216 -0.77 -11.66 -2.25
N ALA A 217 -1.34 -12.86 -2.18
CA ALA A 217 -2.05 -13.36 -1.00
C ALA A 217 -1.09 -13.60 0.17
N ASP A 218 0.09 -14.18 -0.08
CA ASP A 218 1.11 -14.41 0.94
C ASP A 218 1.68 -13.09 1.47
N VAL A 219 1.92 -12.14 0.56
CA VAL A 219 2.40 -10.80 0.91
C VAL A 219 1.38 -10.03 1.74
N ALA A 220 0.11 -10.07 1.33
CA ALA A 220 -0.98 -9.43 2.07
C ALA A 220 -1.16 -10.06 3.45
N ARG A 221 -1.11 -11.39 3.56
CA ARG A 221 -1.19 -12.10 4.83
C ARG A 221 -0.07 -11.67 5.78
N ALA A 222 1.18 -11.67 5.32
CA ALA A 222 2.31 -11.24 6.15
C ALA A 222 2.15 -9.77 6.62
N GLY A 223 1.67 -8.88 5.74
CA GLY A 223 1.40 -7.49 6.10
C GLY A 223 0.28 -7.35 7.11
N TYR A 224 -0.82 -8.05 6.89
CA TYR A 224 -1.99 -8.06 7.76
C TYR A 224 -1.64 -8.57 9.17
N ASP A 225 -1.00 -9.72 9.27
CA ASP A 225 -0.61 -10.32 10.55
C ASP A 225 0.36 -9.41 11.33
N ALA A 226 1.32 -8.78 10.63
CA ALA A 226 2.24 -7.83 11.23
C ALA A 226 1.52 -6.57 11.75
N MET A 227 0.55 -6.05 10.99
CA MET A 227 -0.30 -4.91 11.41
C MET A 227 -1.15 -5.28 12.62
N GLN A 228 -1.76 -6.45 12.67
CA GLN A 228 -2.54 -6.93 13.81
C GLN A 228 -1.67 -7.09 15.05
N ALA A 229 -0.43 -7.54 14.89
CA ALA A 229 0.54 -7.67 15.97
C ALA A 229 1.16 -6.32 16.42
N GLY A 230 0.85 -5.20 15.78
CA GLY A 230 1.47 -3.91 16.04
C GLY A 230 2.95 -3.84 15.68
N SER A 231 3.42 -4.72 14.79
CA SER A 231 4.82 -4.75 14.36
C SER A 231 5.19 -3.49 13.59
N ARG A 232 6.37 -2.93 13.83
CA ARG A 232 6.80 -1.68 13.16
C ARG A 232 7.00 -1.87 11.66
N ARG A 233 7.53 -3.03 11.23
CA ARG A 233 7.74 -3.33 9.81
C ARG A 233 7.72 -4.84 9.55
N VAL A 234 7.41 -5.21 8.32
CA VAL A 234 7.53 -6.57 7.82
C VAL A 234 8.09 -6.58 6.40
N VAL A 235 9.11 -7.39 6.17
CA VAL A 235 9.61 -7.70 4.82
C VAL A 235 8.85 -8.93 4.34
N ALA A 236 7.82 -8.69 3.53
CA ALA A 236 7.01 -9.74 2.93
C ALA A 236 7.57 -10.08 1.54
N ALA A 237 8.52 -11.00 1.54
CA ALA A 237 9.25 -11.40 0.35
C ALA A 237 9.75 -12.83 0.51
N SER A 238 10.09 -13.49 -0.59
CA SER A 238 10.71 -14.81 -0.60
C SER A 238 11.99 -14.82 0.26
N VAL A 239 12.41 -16.00 0.70
CA VAL A 239 13.65 -16.16 1.47
C VAL A 239 14.84 -15.49 0.77
N MET A 240 14.89 -15.59 -0.57
CA MET A 240 15.91 -14.94 -1.38
C MET A 240 15.84 -13.40 -1.28
N SER A 241 14.65 -12.82 -1.42
CA SER A 241 14.46 -11.36 -1.30
C SER A 241 14.72 -10.86 0.12
N LYS A 242 14.39 -11.66 1.16
CA LYS A 242 14.74 -11.35 2.55
C LYS A 242 16.26 -11.38 2.78
N ALA A 243 16.94 -12.36 2.22
CA ALA A 243 18.41 -12.45 2.28
C ALA A 243 19.06 -11.27 1.56
N MET A 244 18.55 -10.89 0.38
CA MET A 244 19.03 -9.69 -0.33
C MET A 244 18.80 -8.41 0.48
N ALA A 245 17.63 -8.22 1.08
CA ALA A 245 17.35 -7.04 1.90
C ALA A 245 18.26 -6.97 3.15
N ALA A 246 18.63 -8.11 3.73
CA ALA A 246 19.56 -8.17 4.85
C ALA A 246 21.01 -7.84 4.40
N VAL A 247 21.43 -8.32 3.23
CA VAL A 247 22.73 -8.00 2.63
C VAL A 247 22.79 -6.52 2.24
N ASP A 248 21.70 -6.00 1.63
CA ASP A 248 21.59 -4.58 1.27
C ASP A 248 21.70 -3.65 2.48
N ALA A 249 21.35 -4.08 3.69
CA ALA A 249 21.48 -3.26 4.88
C ALA A 249 22.95 -2.90 5.21
N VAL A 250 23.92 -3.68 4.73
CA VAL A 250 25.37 -3.52 5.03
C VAL A 250 26.18 -3.07 3.80
N LEU A 251 25.64 -3.16 2.58
CA LEU A 251 26.36 -2.81 1.37
C LEU A 251 26.40 -1.29 1.14
N PRO A 252 27.50 -0.75 0.59
CA PRO A 252 27.55 0.65 0.13
C PRO A 252 26.53 0.91 -0.99
N ASP A 253 25.94 2.11 -1.00
CA ASP A 253 24.88 2.48 -1.95
C ASP A 253 25.28 2.36 -3.42
N VAL A 254 26.56 2.57 -3.74
CA VAL A 254 27.10 2.40 -5.10
C VAL A 254 26.99 0.94 -5.56
N VAL A 255 27.23 -0.02 -4.67
CA VAL A 255 27.12 -1.47 -4.98
C VAL A 255 25.65 -1.85 -5.19
N LYS A 256 24.76 -1.38 -4.30
CA LYS A 256 23.30 -1.57 -4.42
C LYS A 256 22.78 -0.99 -5.75
N ALA A 257 23.16 0.26 -6.07
CA ALA A 257 22.78 0.92 -7.31
C ALA A 257 23.24 0.15 -8.56
N THR A 258 24.47 -0.41 -8.52
CA THR A 258 24.99 -1.21 -9.63
C THR A 258 24.19 -2.52 -9.81
N GLY A 259 23.90 -3.22 -8.73
CA GLY A 259 23.05 -4.42 -8.75
C GLY A 259 21.64 -4.13 -9.27
N HIS A 260 20.99 -3.10 -8.75
CA HIS A 260 19.68 -2.67 -9.20
C HIS A 260 19.67 -2.27 -10.69
N LYS A 261 20.71 -1.56 -11.14
CA LYS A 261 20.86 -1.19 -12.55
C LYS A 261 20.81 -2.39 -13.51
N VAL A 262 21.47 -3.49 -13.15
CA VAL A 262 21.48 -4.72 -13.97
C VAL A 262 20.08 -5.33 -14.04
N LEU A 263 19.33 -5.32 -12.93
CA LEU A 263 18.00 -5.93 -12.85
C LEU A 263 16.90 -5.08 -13.51
N ALA A 264 16.99 -3.76 -13.40
CA ALA A 264 15.96 -2.82 -13.85
C ALA A 264 16.21 -2.25 -15.26
N LYS A 265 17.40 -2.43 -15.84
CA LYS A 265 17.72 -1.92 -17.17
C LYS A 265 16.88 -2.60 -18.24
N PRO A 266 16.14 -1.84 -19.10
CA PRO A 266 15.43 -2.39 -20.24
C PRO A 266 16.39 -3.07 -21.23
N ARG A 267 15.99 -4.20 -21.84
CA ARG A 267 16.83 -4.92 -22.80
C ARG A 267 17.08 -4.14 -24.09
N GLU A 268 16.13 -3.34 -24.51
CA GLU A 268 16.31 -2.48 -25.69
C GLU A 268 17.43 -1.45 -25.48
N ALA A 269 17.60 -0.94 -24.26
CA ALA A 269 18.70 -0.05 -23.89
C ALA A 269 20.08 -0.74 -23.82
N LEU A 270 20.11 -2.09 -23.90
CA LEU A 270 21.36 -2.86 -24.01
C LEU A 270 21.81 -3.07 -25.47
N ARG A 271 20.94 -2.73 -26.44
CA ARG A 271 21.21 -2.89 -27.88
C ARG A 271 21.65 -1.58 -28.56
N ARG A 272 21.67 -0.46 -27.83
CA ARG A 272 22.23 0.84 -28.22
C ARG A 272 23.57 1.05 -27.52
#